data_6724ba4dc8d9fb10e709c481c4280b2e
#
_entry.id   6724ba4dc8d9fb10e709c481c4280b2e
#
_cell.length_a   1.000
_cell.length_b   1.000
_cell.length_c   1.000
_cell.angle_alpha   90.00
_cell.angle_beta   90.00
_cell.angle_gamma   90.00
#
_symmetry.space_group_name_H-M   'P 1'
#
loop_
_entity.id
_entity.type
_entity.pdbx_description
1 polymer ?
#
loop_
_entity_poly.entity_id
_entity_poly.type
_entity_poly.pdbx_seq_one_letter_code
_entity_poly.pdbx_strand_id
1 'polypeptide(L)'
;DWIAAHYREAASLQEAARAVSLNPSYFSTLLKKFTGKSYTELLMEYRIERAKELLLLTDAKVYHVGQMVGYEDKFYFSRIFKRVTGMTPVEFKNRRREG
;
A
#
# COMPACT_ATOMS: atom_id res chain seq x y z
N ASP A 1 -4.09 11.94 -7.81
CA ASP A 1 -2.92 11.61 -6.98
C ASP A 1 -2.07 10.54 -7.69
N TRP A 2 -0.75 10.79 -7.76
CA TRP A 2 0.16 9.87 -8.44
C TRP A 2 0.16 8.48 -7.82
N ILE A 3 0.15 8.39 -6.49
CA ILE A 3 0.12 7.10 -5.78
C ILE A 3 -1.16 6.34 -6.12
N ALA A 4 -2.29 7.00 -6.15
CA ALA A 4 -3.56 6.36 -6.48
C ALA A 4 -3.55 5.77 -7.89
N ALA A 5 -2.83 6.39 -8.82
CA ALA A 5 -2.74 5.92 -10.19
C ALA A 5 -1.71 4.80 -10.38
N HIS A 6 -0.69 4.72 -9.53
CA HIS A 6 0.47 3.86 -9.76
C HIS A 6 0.77 2.85 -8.64
N TYR A 7 -0.05 2.75 -7.60
CA TYR A 7 0.28 1.93 -6.44
C TYR A 7 0.40 0.43 -6.75
N ARG A 8 -0.21 -0.03 -7.83
CA ARG A 8 -0.15 -1.43 -8.24
C ARG A 8 1.17 -1.82 -8.88
N GLU A 9 1.94 -0.84 -9.31
CA GLU A 9 3.21 -1.04 -10.00
C GLU A 9 4.38 -0.93 -9.03
N ALA A 10 5.59 -1.23 -9.53
CA ALA A 10 6.81 -0.99 -8.76
C ALA A 10 7.10 0.51 -8.76
N ALA A 11 6.25 1.27 -8.08
CA ALA A 11 6.30 2.72 -8.08
C ALA A 11 7.43 3.23 -7.18
N SER A 12 8.47 3.85 -7.77
CA SER A 12 9.63 4.33 -7.05
C SER A 12 9.51 5.81 -6.68
N LEU A 13 10.28 6.21 -5.67
CA LEU A 13 10.40 7.61 -5.30
C LEU A 13 10.87 8.44 -6.49
N GLN A 14 11.82 7.92 -7.27
CA GLN A 14 12.37 8.61 -8.44
C GLN A 14 11.28 8.86 -9.49
N GLU A 15 10.46 7.88 -9.74
CA GLU A 15 9.36 8.03 -10.71
C GLU A 15 8.33 9.05 -10.23
N ALA A 16 7.98 9.01 -8.95
CA ALA A 16 7.03 9.96 -8.37
C ALA A 16 7.57 11.38 -8.44
N ALA A 17 8.85 11.57 -8.11
CA ALA A 17 9.49 12.87 -8.18
C ALA A 17 9.52 13.41 -9.62
N ARG A 18 9.81 12.53 -10.58
CA ARG A 18 9.81 12.90 -12.00
C ARG A 18 8.43 13.36 -12.46
N ALA A 19 7.38 12.68 -12.00
CA ALA A 19 6.02 13.01 -12.39
C ALA A 19 5.62 14.43 -11.98
N VAL A 20 6.22 14.96 -10.91
CA VAL A 20 5.96 16.32 -10.45
C VAL A 20 7.14 17.26 -10.74
N SER A 21 8.08 16.83 -11.58
CA SER A 21 9.24 17.61 -12.02
C SER A 21 10.12 18.10 -10.87
N LEU A 22 10.30 17.27 -9.85
CA LEU A 22 11.14 17.59 -8.70
C LEU A 22 12.32 16.63 -8.59
N ASN A 23 13.41 17.12 -7.98
CA ASN A 23 14.53 16.28 -7.61
C ASN A 23 14.07 15.29 -6.53
N PRO A 24 14.46 14.00 -6.61
CA PRO A 24 14.01 13.01 -5.63
C PRO A 24 14.31 13.35 -4.18
N SER A 25 15.49 13.89 -3.88
CA SER A 25 15.84 14.29 -2.51
C SER A 25 14.95 15.40 -2.00
N TYR A 26 14.69 16.40 -2.85
CA TYR A 26 13.84 17.53 -2.48
C TYR A 26 12.40 17.06 -2.29
N PHE A 27 11.92 16.22 -3.21
CA PHE A 27 10.57 15.66 -3.13
C PHE A 27 10.38 14.86 -1.83
N SER A 28 11.38 14.02 -1.49
CA SER A 28 11.35 13.23 -0.26
C SER A 28 11.28 14.13 0.99
N THR A 29 12.08 15.21 0.99
CA THR A 29 12.08 16.17 2.09
C THR A 29 10.72 16.85 2.25
N LEU A 30 10.12 17.26 1.12
CA LEU A 30 8.82 17.91 1.14
C LEU A 30 7.72 16.95 1.66
N LEU A 31 7.74 15.70 1.19
CA LEU A 31 6.77 14.71 1.67
C LEU A 31 6.85 14.55 3.17
N LYS A 32 8.06 14.36 3.70
CA LYS A 32 8.26 14.18 5.13
C LYS A 32 7.80 15.40 5.92
N LYS A 33 8.07 16.59 5.39
CA LYS A 33 7.70 17.84 6.03
C LYS A 33 6.17 18.01 6.09
N PHE A 34 5.46 17.73 5.00
CA PHE A 34 4.03 17.99 4.92
C PHE A 34 3.15 16.84 5.38
N THR A 35 3.62 15.59 5.30
CA THR A 35 2.84 14.42 5.69
C THR A 35 3.34 13.74 6.96
N GLY A 36 4.56 14.04 7.37
CA GLY A 36 5.21 13.34 8.48
C GLY A 36 5.72 11.96 8.12
N LYS A 37 5.57 11.53 6.86
CA LYS A 37 5.90 10.17 6.42
C LYS A 37 6.75 10.19 5.16
N SER A 38 7.54 9.12 5.00
CA SER A 38 8.31 8.93 3.78
C SER A 38 7.39 8.46 2.64
N TYR A 39 7.89 8.58 1.40
CA TYR A 39 7.16 8.07 0.23
C TYR A 39 6.85 6.58 0.38
N THR A 40 7.82 5.78 0.84
CA THR A 40 7.65 4.34 1.03
C THR A 40 6.53 4.05 2.02
N GLU A 41 6.46 4.79 3.12
CA GLU A 41 5.40 4.63 4.10
C GLU A 41 4.03 5.00 3.53
N LEU A 42 3.95 6.09 2.77
CA LEU A 42 2.71 6.53 2.13
C LEU A 42 2.21 5.48 1.13
N LEU A 43 3.11 4.95 0.30
CA LEU A 43 2.76 3.93 -0.67
C LEU A 43 2.28 2.65 0.03
N MET A 44 2.99 2.23 1.07
CA MET A 44 2.63 1.05 1.84
C MET A 44 1.25 1.21 2.47
N GLU A 45 0.98 2.33 3.09
CA GLU A 45 -0.32 2.59 3.72
C GLU A 45 -1.44 2.61 2.69
N TYR A 46 -1.21 3.23 1.53
CA TYR A 46 -2.21 3.28 0.47
C TYR A 46 -2.53 1.86 -0.04
N ARG A 47 -1.49 1.06 -0.28
CA ARG A 47 -1.67 -0.32 -0.73
C ARG A 47 -2.49 -1.14 0.28
N ILE A 48 -2.18 -0.99 1.56
CA ILE A 48 -2.88 -1.75 2.61
C ILE A 48 -4.34 -1.28 2.74
N GLU A 49 -4.61 0.02 2.60
CA GLU A 49 -6.00 0.50 2.60
C GLU A 49 -6.79 -0.07 1.45
N ARG A 50 -6.21 -0.15 0.25
CA ARG A 50 -6.87 -0.78 -0.89
C ARG A 50 -7.06 -2.27 -0.67
N ALA A 51 -6.07 -2.95 -0.05
CA ALA A 51 -6.20 -4.37 0.28
C ALA A 51 -7.35 -4.61 1.25
N LYS A 52 -7.50 -3.76 2.26
CA LYS A 52 -8.62 -3.87 3.21
C LYS A 52 -9.96 -3.79 2.49
N GLU A 53 -10.11 -2.85 1.58
CA GLU A 53 -11.34 -2.72 0.81
C GLU A 53 -11.62 -3.97 -0.01
N LEU A 54 -10.61 -4.50 -0.70
CA LEU A 54 -10.76 -5.70 -1.51
C LEU A 54 -11.13 -6.92 -0.66
N LEU A 55 -10.54 -7.06 0.51
CA LEU A 55 -10.86 -8.16 1.43
C LEU A 55 -12.28 -8.06 1.97
N LEU A 56 -12.78 -6.84 2.19
CA LEU A 56 -14.11 -6.63 2.72
C LEU A 56 -15.21 -6.68 1.66
N LEU A 57 -14.92 -6.20 0.45
CA LEU A 57 -15.94 -6.01 -0.59
C LEU A 57 -15.96 -7.08 -1.66
N THR A 58 -14.97 -7.98 -1.69
CA THR A 58 -14.90 -9.03 -2.70
C THR A 58 -14.62 -10.37 -2.06
N ASP A 59 -14.76 -11.44 -2.86
CA ASP A 59 -14.43 -12.79 -2.44
C ASP A 59 -13.04 -13.22 -2.91
N ALA A 60 -12.21 -12.28 -3.35
CA ALA A 60 -10.86 -12.56 -3.81
C ALA A 60 -10.04 -13.22 -2.70
N LYS A 61 -9.19 -14.17 -3.09
CA LYS A 61 -8.31 -14.83 -2.15
C LYS A 61 -7.23 -13.88 -1.66
N VAL A 62 -6.78 -14.09 -0.42
CA VAL A 62 -5.80 -13.20 0.21
C VAL A 62 -4.58 -12.94 -0.67
N TYR A 63 -3.97 -14.00 -1.26
CA TYR A 63 -2.76 -13.77 -2.06
C TYR A 63 -3.06 -13.01 -3.36
N HIS A 64 -4.27 -13.17 -3.91
CA HIS A 64 -4.67 -12.38 -5.08
C HIS A 64 -4.82 -10.90 -4.73
N VAL A 65 -5.36 -10.62 -3.54
CA VAL A 65 -5.46 -9.24 -3.06
C VAL A 65 -4.08 -8.62 -2.95
N GLY A 66 -3.11 -9.36 -2.39
CA GLY A 66 -1.73 -8.88 -2.32
C GLY A 66 -1.18 -8.49 -3.68
N GLN A 67 -1.38 -9.36 -4.68
CA GLN A 67 -0.92 -9.09 -6.05
C GLN A 67 -1.61 -7.87 -6.64
N MET A 68 -2.91 -7.75 -6.45
CA MET A 68 -3.69 -6.62 -6.97
C MET A 68 -3.23 -5.27 -6.44
N VAL A 69 -2.70 -5.24 -5.21
CA VAL A 69 -2.23 -3.99 -4.63
C VAL A 69 -0.71 -3.79 -4.75
N GLY A 70 -0.03 -4.69 -5.48
CA GLY A 70 1.37 -4.50 -5.81
C GLY A 70 2.38 -5.36 -5.05
N TYR A 71 1.93 -6.33 -4.25
CA TYR A 71 2.80 -7.23 -3.51
C TYR A 71 2.76 -8.63 -4.12
N GLU A 72 3.80 -9.01 -4.83
CA GLU A 72 3.85 -10.33 -5.47
C GLU A 72 4.12 -11.46 -4.47
N ASP A 73 4.94 -11.20 -3.44
CA ASP A 73 5.27 -12.18 -2.41
C ASP A 73 4.18 -12.20 -1.35
N LYS A 74 3.45 -13.32 -1.24
CA LYS A 74 2.33 -13.43 -0.30
C LYS A 74 2.77 -13.36 1.17
N PHE A 75 3.97 -13.83 1.49
CA PHE A 75 4.48 -13.77 2.86
C PHE A 75 4.84 -12.34 3.24
N TYR A 76 5.46 -11.63 2.32
CA TYR A 76 5.78 -10.21 2.53
C TYR A 76 4.50 -9.39 2.69
N PHE A 77 3.51 -9.64 1.84
CA PHE A 77 2.22 -8.97 1.94
C PHE A 77 1.59 -9.19 3.32
N SER A 78 1.56 -10.44 3.80
CA SER A 78 0.99 -10.75 5.11
C SER A 78 1.71 -10.00 6.24
N ARG A 79 3.04 -9.95 6.19
CA ARG A 79 3.83 -9.23 7.21
C ARG A 79 3.54 -7.74 7.22
N ILE A 80 3.49 -7.13 6.03
CA ILE A 80 3.20 -5.70 5.92
C ILE A 80 1.77 -5.41 6.38
N PHE A 81 0.82 -6.23 5.97
CA PHE A 81 -0.57 -6.05 6.36
C PHE A 81 -0.71 -6.10 7.89
N LYS A 82 -0.11 -7.10 8.52
CA LYS A 82 -0.16 -7.23 9.97
C LYS A 82 0.54 -6.07 10.68
N ARG A 83 1.65 -5.62 10.12
CA ARG A 83 2.37 -4.47 10.69
C ARG A 83 1.52 -3.19 10.67
N VAL A 84 0.78 -2.97 9.60
CA VAL A 84 -0.03 -1.75 9.45
C VAL A 84 -1.36 -1.85 10.20
N THR A 85 -2.01 -3.01 10.16
CA THR A 85 -3.38 -3.16 10.70
C THR A 85 -3.45 -3.85 12.06
N GLY A 86 -2.39 -4.54 12.47
CA GLY A 86 -2.41 -5.34 13.68
C GLY A 86 -2.95 -6.76 13.49
N MET A 87 -3.43 -7.10 12.32
CA MET A 87 -3.99 -8.41 11.99
C MET A 87 -3.42 -8.95 10.69
N THR A 88 -3.40 -10.29 10.55
CA THR A 88 -3.07 -10.89 9.25
C THR A 88 -4.23 -10.65 8.28
N PRO A 89 -3.97 -10.72 6.96
CA PRO A 89 -5.06 -10.59 5.99
C PRO A 89 -6.17 -11.64 6.18
N VAL A 90 -5.79 -12.86 6.56
CA VAL A 90 -6.77 -13.93 6.82
C VAL A 90 -7.65 -13.57 8.01
N GLU A 91 -7.05 -13.11 9.10
CA GLU A 91 -7.80 -12.68 10.28
C GLU A 91 -8.76 -11.53 9.93
N PHE A 92 -8.27 -10.57 9.16
CA PHE A 92 -9.08 -9.42 8.74
C PHE A 92 -10.25 -9.85 7.87
N LYS A 93 -10.02 -10.75 6.92
CA LYS A 93 -11.05 -11.27 6.04
C LYS A 93 -12.09 -12.06 6.82
N ASN A 94 -11.67 -12.86 7.79
CA ASN A 94 -12.58 -13.65 8.62
C ASN A 94 -13.44 -12.76 9.52
N ARG A 95 -12.91 -11.65 9.97
CA ARG A 95 -13.65 -10.69 10.78
C ARG A 95 -14.86 -10.12 10.04
N ARG A 96 -14.78 -10.01 8.72
CA ARG A 96 -15.89 -9.59 7.87
C ARG A 96 -17.11 -10.47 8.05
N ARG A 97 -16.90 -11.78 8.29
CA ARG A 97 -17.99 -12.75 8.44
C ARG A 97 -18.68 -12.68 9.79
N GLU A 98 -18.00 -12.12 10.78
CA GLU A 98 -18.52 -12.00 12.13
C GLU A 98 -19.35 -10.71 12.30
N GLY A 99 -19.10 -9.77 11.45
CA GLY A 99 -19.76 -8.47 11.47
C GLY A 99 -20.97 -8.44 10.58
#